data_4c018e76347c75bc357f5c9d4472385c
#
_entry.id   4c018e76347c75bc357f5c9d4472385c
#
_cell.length_a   1.000
_cell.length_b   1.000
_cell.length_c   1.000
_cell.angle_alpha   90.00
_cell.angle_beta   90.00
_cell.angle_gamma   90.00
#
_symmetry.space_group_name_H-M   'P 1'
#
loop_
_entity.id
_entity.type
_entity.pdbx_description
1 polymer ?
#
loop_
_entity_poly.entity_id
_entity_poly.type
_entity_poly.pdbx_seq_one_letter_code
_entity_poly.pdbx_strand_id
1 'polypeptide(L)'
;MERCDVLVVGAGPAGSATAIHLARGGASVLLVDKTRFPRDKPCGGGITGRALLHAPCDVEPVVEHVVDRLVLRVGYRRRVAHGSETPLIRMTQRRHLDAHLAAQAVAAGADFRDGVRVEELAFEDDHVTALVEGSRVRASYLIGADGANGLVARSAGLGDGIVRGIALEGNVPWGELDPRPYRETAWVELGVVPGGYGWVFPKGDHANLGVGGWLGEGPRLRAHLDRLARMHDLDPGALEDVRGHRLPMRRLGTPAARGRTLLVGDAAGLVDPLSGDGIYEAFVSGRLAADAVLSDLPEHYEASLSAALDRHAAASWKAKRAADRYPRACFWAVRAPGVFAAIAGLLRGDLAHPGEARRLARPPLRVLSRLARIAPPVP
;
A
#
# COMPACT_ATOMS: atom_id res chain seq x y z
N MET A 1 -28.22 3.19 -22.56
CA MET A 1 -27.59 3.40 -21.23
C MET A 1 -27.37 2.02 -20.61
N GLU A 2 -26.10 1.67 -20.43
CA GLU A 2 -25.68 0.41 -19.81
C GLU A 2 -26.03 0.43 -18.32
N ARG A 3 -26.27 -0.76 -17.72
CA ARG A 3 -26.60 -0.88 -16.29
C ARG A 3 -25.79 -2.00 -15.65
N CYS A 4 -25.32 -1.76 -14.43
CA CYS A 4 -24.73 -2.75 -13.54
C CYS A 4 -25.12 -2.47 -12.08
N ASP A 5 -24.91 -3.41 -11.19
CA ASP A 5 -25.13 -3.17 -9.77
C ASP A 5 -24.00 -2.30 -9.21
N VAL A 6 -22.76 -2.58 -9.62
CA VAL A 6 -21.57 -1.88 -9.11
C VAL A 6 -20.62 -1.49 -10.24
N LEU A 7 -20.28 -0.19 -10.29
CA LEU A 7 -19.18 0.32 -11.08
C LEU A 7 -17.93 0.43 -10.18
N VAL A 8 -16.86 -0.27 -10.52
CA VAL A 8 -15.56 -0.19 -9.85
C VAL A 8 -14.57 0.56 -10.75
N VAL A 9 -14.06 1.70 -10.29
CA VAL A 9 -13.14 2.55 -11.05
C VAL A 9 -11.71 2.35 -10.55
N GLY A 10 -10.89 1.69 -11.37
CA GLY A 10 -9.51 1.32 -11.09
C GLY A 10 -9.34 -0.17 -10.76
N ALA A 11 -8.54 -0.88 -11.57
CA ALA A 11 -8.26 -2.32 -11.42
C ALA A 11 -6.89 -2.61 -10.76
N GLY A 12 -6.47 -1.76 -9.82
CA GLY A 12 -5.37 -2.07 -8.91
C GLY A 12 -5.80 -3.08 -7.83
N PRO A 13 -4.92 -3.41 -6.86
CA PRO A 13 -5.22 -4.42 -5.84
C PRO A 13 -6.54 -4.20 -5.10
N ALA A 14 -6.89 -2.96 -4.78
CA ALA A 14 -8.14 -2.65 -4.08
C ALA A 14 -9.37 -2.88 -4.96
N GLY A 15 -9.38 -2.35 -6.19
CA GLY A 15 -10.52 -2.48 -7.08
C GLY A 15 -10.73 -3.90 -7.55
N SER A 16 -9.65 -4.60 -7.93
CA SER A 16 -9.74 -6.03 -8.31
C SER A 16 -10.21 -6.89 -7.14
N ALA A 17 -9.72 -6.65 -5.92
CA ALA A 17 -10.20 -7.36 -4.73
C ALA A 17 -11.69 -7.12 -4.49
N THR A 18 -12.14 -5.85 -4.60
CA THR A 18 -13.57 -5.52 -4.47
C THR A 18 -14.39 -6.24 -5.54
N ALA A 19 -13.96 -6.17 -6.80
CA ALA A 19 -14.68 -6.82 -7.91
C ALA A 19 -14.77 -8.34 -7.75
N ILE A 20 -13.70 -9.00 -7.29
CA ILE A 20 -13.69 -10.44 -7.00
C ILE A 20 -14.75 -10.79 -5.95
N HIS A 21 -14.78 -10.06 -4.83
CA HIS A 21 -15.73 -10.33 -3.75
C HIS A 21 -17.17 -10.05 -4.17
N LEU A 22 -17.41 -8.95 -4.87
CA LEU A 22 -18.75 -8.59 -5.37
C LEU A 22 -19.28 -9.61 -6.38
N ALA A 23 -18.47 -9.98 -7.38
CA ALA A 23 -18.87 -10.94 -8.41
C ALA A 23 -19.15 -12.33 -7.81
N ARG A 24 -18.32 -12.78 -6.85
CA ARG A 24 -18.58 -14.02 -6.10
C ARG A 24 -19.84 -13.95 -5.26
N GLY A 25 -20.23 -12.77 -4.80
CA GLY A 25 -21.50 -12.51 -4.12
C GLY A 25 -22.72 -12.38 -5.05
N GLY A 26 -22.52 -12.52 -6.37
CA GLY A 26 -23.58 -12.49 -7.37
C GLY A 26 -23.95 -11.10 -7.90
N ALA A 27 -23.21 -10.05 -7.55
CA ALA A 27 -23.45 -8.72 -8.09
C ALA A 27 -22.94 -8.61 -9.55
N SER A 28 -23.67 -7.85 -10.38
CA SER A 28 -23.24 -7.44 -11.72
C SER A 28 -22.20 -6.33 -11.58
N VAL A 29 -20.92 -6.63 -11.87
CA VAL A 29 -19.80 -5.72 -11.67
C VAL A 29 -19.19 -5.30 -13.00
N LEU A 30 -19.11 -3.98 -13.21
CA LEU A 30 -18.29 -3.38 -14.25
C LEU A 30 -17.01 -2.83 -13.62
N LEU A 31 -15.87 -3.46 -13.89
CA LEU A 31 -14.53 -3.03 -13.46
C LEU A 31 -13.84 -2.31 -14.62
N VAL A 32 -13.45 -1.05 -14.42
CA VAL A 32 -12.77 -0.28 -15.47
C VAL A 32 -11.41 0.25 -14.99
N ASP A 33 -10.41 0.25 -15.89
CA ASP A 33 -9.13 0.91 -15.65
C ASP A 33 -8.70 1.72 -16.89
N LYS A 34 -8.21 2.93 -16.66
CA LYS A 34 -7.76 3.84 -17.74
C LYS A 34 -6.52 3.35 -18.48
N THR A 35 -5.80 2.38 -17.93
CA THR A 35 -4.55 1.84 -18.47
C THR A 35 -4.75 0.43 -18.96
N ARG A 36 -4.18 0.09 -20.11
CA ARG A 36 -4.19 -1.29 -20.63
C ARG A 36 -3.29 -2.20 -19.81
N PHE A 37 -3.72 -3.42 -19.61
CA PHE A 37 -3.02 -4.46 -18.84
C PHE A 37 -2.25 -5.42 -19.75
N PRO A 38 -1.10 -5.99 -19.31
CA PRO A 38 -0.45 -5.74 -18.02
C PRO A 38 0.16 -4.33 -17.96
N ARG A 39 -0.01 -3.65 -16.84
CA ARG A 39 0.52 -2.31 -16.62
C ARG A 39 1.47 -2.27 -15.43
N ASP A 40 2.45 -1.42 -15.51
CA ASP A 40 3.35 -1.18 -14.39
C ASP A 40 2.90 0.01 -13.53
N LYS A 41 3.14 -0.10 -12.22
CA LYS A 41 2.92 0.96 -11.24
C LYS A 41 4.09 0.97 -10.26
N PRO A 42 4.69 2.14 -9.96
CA PRO A 42 5.75 2.23 -8.95
C PRO A 42 5.30 1.64 -7.62
N CYS A 43 6.09 0.69 -7.11
CA CYS A 43 5.85 -0.01 -5.84
C CYS A 43 7.02 -0.91 -5.47
N GLY A 44 7.46 -0.87 -4.22
CA GLY A 44 8.43 -1.84 -3.70
C GLY A 44 8.00 -3.31 -3.89
N GLY A 45 6.71 -3.59 -4.10
CA GLY A 45 6.16 -4.89 -4.52
C GLY A 45 6.19 -5.97 -3.44
N GLY A 46 6.29 -5.57 -2.18
CA GLY A 46 6.21 -6.51 -1.07
C GLY A 46 4.77 -6.85 -0.69
N ILE A 47 4.41 -8.12 -0.72
CA ILE A 47 3.18 -8.66 -0.16
C ILE A 47 3.54 -9.30 1.18
N THR A 48 3.15 -8.66 2.27
CA THR A 48 3.40 -9.18 3.61
C THR A 48 2.55 -10.43 3.90
N GLY A 49 2.98 -11.29 4.81
CA GLY A 49 2.16 -12.43 5.26
C GLY A 49 0.78 -11.98 5.75
N ARG A 50 0.72 -10.83 6.41
CA ARG A 50 -0.53 -10.19 6.83
C ARG A 50 -1.44 -9.85 5.62
N ALA A 51 -0.87 -9.36 4.52
CA ALA A 51 -1.64 -9.08 3.31
C ALA A 51 -2.17 -10.36 2.66
N LEU A 52 -1.37 -11.45 2.68
CA LEU A 52 -1.78 -12.75 2.16
C LEU A 52 -3.03 -13.33 2.85
N LEU A 53 -3.17 -13.13 4.16
CA LEU A 53 -4.36 -13.58 4.91
C LEU A 53 -5.65 -12.91 4.44
N HIS A 54 -5.56 -11.82 3.71
CA HIS A 54 -6.70 -11.05 3.17
C HIS A 54 -6.72 -11.00 1.65
N ALA A 55 -5.80 -11.71 0.98
CA ALA A 55 -5.78 -11.78 -0.48
C ALA A 55 -7.09 -12.38 -1.02
N PRO A 56 -7.70 -11.79 -2.07
CA PRO A 56 -8.98 -12.25 -2.60
C PRO A 56 -8.86 -13.57 -3.38
N CYS A 57 -7.62 -13.95 -3.71
CA CYS A 57 -7.27 -15.17 -4.43
C CYS A 57 -5.82 -15.59 -4.10
N ASP A 58 -5.41 -16.77 -4.58
CA ASP A 58 -4.01 -17.19 -4.52
C ASP A 58 -3.13 -16.26 -5.36
N VAL A 59 -2.08 -15.71 -4.76
CA VAL A 59 -1.09 -14.82 -5.40
C VAL A 59 0.27 -15.48 -5.59
N GLU A 60 0.47 -16.72 -5.14
CA GLU A 60 1.74 -17.46 -5.32
C GLU A 60 2.19 -17.54 -6.78
N PRO A 61 1.30 -17.68 -7.79
CA PRO A 61 1.72 -17.72 -9.20
C PRO A 61 2.47 -16.47 -9.69
N VAL A 62 2.39 -15.36 -8.97
CA VAL A 62 3.06 -14.10 -9.33
C VAL A 62 4.12 -13.67 -8.33
N VAL A 63 4.48 -14.54 -7.40
CA VAL A 63 5.59 -14.32 -6.47
C VAL A 63 6.92 -14.63 -7.17
N GLU A 64 7.85 -13.71 -7.10
CA GLU A 64 9.16 -13.82 -7.76
C GLU A 64 10.29 -14.15 -6.79
N HIS A 65 10.21 -13.59 -5.58
CA HIS A 65 11.15 -13.83 -4.48
C HIS A 65 10.44 -13.90 -3.14
N VAL A 66 11.06 -14.63 -2.22
CA VAL A 66 10.64 -14.71 -0.82
C VAL A 66 11.72 -14.07 0.03
N VAL A 67 11.33 -13.11 0.84
CA VAL A 67 12.20 -12.41 1.80
C VAL A 67 11.97 -12.99 3.19
N ASP A 68 13.01 -13.53 3.78
CA ASP A 68 13.04 -14.04 5.16
C ASP A 68 13.98 -13.22 6.06
N ARG A 69 14.72 -12.25 5.48
CA ARG A 69 15.69 -11.43 6.20
C ARG A 69 15.40 -9.94 6.02
N LEU A 70 15.48 -9.20 7.14
CA LEU A 70 15.47 -7.75 7.13
C LEU A 70 16.83 -7.20 7.54
N VAL A 71 17.36 -6.26 6.78
CA VAL A 71 18.51 -5.46 7.14
C VAL A 71 18.06 -4.02 7.34
N LEU A 72 18.23 -3.52 8.57
CA LEU A 72 17.97 -2.14 8.91
C LEU A 72 19.31 -1.41 9.05
N ARG A 73 19.47 -0.29 8.33
CA ARG A 73 20.58 0.64 8.54
C ARG A 73 20.06 1.99 9.02
N VAL A 74 20.91 2.75 9.69
CA VAL A 74 20.60 4.14 10.07
C VAL A 74 21.72 5.05 9.58
N GLY A 75 21.34 6.02 8.74
CA GLY A 75 22.27 7.00 8.17
C GLY A 75 23.42 6.36 7.39
N TYR A 76 23.16 5.24 6.72
CA TYR A 76 24.14 4.46 5.93
C TYR A 76 25.34 3.89 6.69
N ARG A 77 25.33 3.90 8.01
CA ARG A 77 26.52 3.53 8.82
C ARG A 77 26.33 2.30 9.66
N ARG A 78 25.33 2.32 10.55
CA ARG A 78 25.09 1.23 11.50
C ARG A 78 24.01 0.32 10.96
N ARG A 79 24.28 -0.98 10.96
CA ARG A 79 23.32 -2.00 10.49
C ARG A 79 22.99 -3.01 11.57
N VAL A 80 21.82 -3.59 11.47
CA VAL A 80 21.39 -4.81 12.15
C VAL A 80 20.67 -5.67 11.13
N ALA A 81 20.96 -6.96 11.15
CA ALA A 81 20.31 -7.94 10.29
C ALA A 81 19.57 -8.94 11.18
N HIS A 82 18.35 -9.29 10.78
CA HIS A 82 17.55 -10.31 11.44
C HIS A 82 16.97 -11.24 10.38
N GLY A 83 17.15 -12.53 10.58
CA GLY A 83 16.49 -13.60 9.82
C GLY A 83 15.22 -14.07 10.50
N SER A 84 14.35 -14.68 9.75
CA SER A 84 13.13 -15.36 10.19
C SER A 84 13.10 -16.77 9.60
N GLU A 85 12.70 -17.75 10.38
CA GLU A 85 12.53 -19.13 9.90
C GLU A 85 11.34 -19.27 8.93
N THR A 86 10.44 -18.31 8.94
CA THR A 86 9.29 -18.28 8.07
C THR A 86 9.30 -17.00 7.21
N PRO A 87 8.77 -17.05 5.99
CA PRO A 87 8.71 -15.91 5.09
C PRO A 87 8.08 -14.67 5.74
N LEU A 88 8.72 -13.50 5.54
CA LEU A 88 8.22 -12.21 6.01
C LEU A 88 7.44 -11.49 4.92
N ILE A 89 7.97 -11.51 3.69
CA ILE A 89 7.43 -10.76 2.56
C ILE A 89 7.60 -11.61 1.31
N ARG A 90 6.57 -11.67 0.47
CA ARG A 90 6.64 -12.17 -0.89
C ARG A 90 6.77 -11.01 -1.85
N MET A 91 7.75 -11.08 -2.71
CA MET A 91 8.05 -9.99 -3.64
C MET A 91 7.46 -10.29 -5.02
N THR A 92 6.86 -9.28 -5.61
CA THR A 92 6.26 -9.34 -6.95
C THR A 92 6.41 -8.02 -7.67
N GLN A 93 6.27 -8.03 -8.99
CA GLN A 93 6.10 -6.82 -9.77
C GLN A 93 4.62 -6.50 -9.92
N ARG A 94 4.27 -5.20 -9.83
CA ARG A 94 2.87 -4.76 -9.96
C ARG A 94 2.25 -5.11 -11.31
N ARG A 95 3.06 -5.18 -12.37
CA ARG A 95 2.61 -5.64 -13.69
C ARG A 95 2.02 -7.06 -13.66
N HIS A 96 2.62 -7.95 -12.87
CA HIS A 96 2.17 -9.33 -12.73
C HIS A 96 1.02 -9.43 -11.73
N LEU A 97 1.15 -8.82 -10.55
CA LEU A 97 0.12 -8.85 -9.51
C LEU A 97 -1.21 -8.25 -9.99
N ASP A 98 -1.15 -7.04 -10.58
CA ASP A 98 -2.37 -6.34 -10.98
C ASP A 98 -3.08 -7.08 -12.13
N ALA A 99 -2.32 -7.61 -13.11
CA ALA A 99 -2.89 -8.42 -14.20
C ALA A 99 -3.50 -9.74 -13.69
N HIS A 100 -2.84 -10.40 -12.74
CA HIS A 100 -3.36 -11.62 -12.12
C HIS A 100 -4.67 -11.33 -11.37
N LEU A 101 -4.72 -10.30 -10.53
CA LEU A 101 -5.93 -9.93 -9.79
C LEU A 101 -7.08 -9.53 -10.72
N ALA A 102 -6.81 -8.80 -11.80
CA ALA A 102 -7.83 -8.45 -12.80
C ALA A 102 -8.37 -9.71 -13.52
N ALA A 103 -7.49 -10.64 -13.89
CA ALA A 103 -7.90 -11.93 -14.47
C ALA A 103 -8.76 -12.74 -13.49
N GLN A 104 -8.44 -12.73 -12.20
CA GLN A 104 -9.25 -13.39 -11.17
C GLN A 104 -10.61 -12.69 -10.96
N ALA A 105 -10.71 -11.38 -11.17
CA ALA A 105 -11.99 -10.68 -11.16
C ALA A 105 -12.88 -11.12 -12.34
N VAL A 106 -12.30 -11.26 -13.53
CA VAL A 106 -13.00 -11.79 -14.70
C VAL A 106 -13.44 -13.24 -14.47
N ALA A 107 -12.56 -14.08 -13.92
CA ALA A 107 -12.90 -15.47 -13.58
C ALA A 107 -14.02 -15.58 -12.53
N ALA A 108 -14.16 -14.57 -11.65
CA ALA A 108 -15.24 -14.47 -10.70
C ALA A 108 -16.57 -13.97 -11.31
N GLY A 109 -16.57 -13.45 -12.56
CA GLY A 109 -17.76 -12.98 -13.27
C GLY A 109 -17.84 -11.46 -13.46
N ALA A 110 -16.81 -10.68 -13.11
CA ALA A 110 -16.80 -9.26 -13.38
C ALA A 110 -16.55 -8.96 -14.88
N ASP A 111 -17.24 -7.95 -15.43
CA ASP A 111 -16.91 -7.37 -16.73
C ASP A 111 -15.74 -6.41 -16.55
N PHE A 112 -14.57 -6.77 -17.04
CA PHE A 112 -13.36 -5.97 -16.94
C PHE A 112 -13.02 -5.30 -18.28
N ARG A 113 -12.87 -3.97 -18.23
CA ARG A 113 -12.49 -3.16 -19.39
C ARG A 113 -11.27 -2.33 -19.05
N ASP A 114 -10.16 -2.62 -19.69
CA ASP A 114 -8.90 -1.89 -19.56
C ASP A 114 -8.71 -0.87 -20.71
N GLY A 115 -7.88 0.14 -20.48
CA GLY A 115 -7.73 1.27 -21.40
C GLY A 115 -8.93 2.21 -21.41
N VAL A 116 -9.87 2.06 -20.47
CA VAL A 116 -11.17 2.71 -20.42
C VAL A 116 -11.18 3.78 -19.31
N ARG A 117 -11.48 5.01 -19.66
CA ARG A 117 -11.53 6.14 -18.73
C ARG A 117 -12.95 6.50 -18.33
N VAL A 118 -13.14 6.73 -17.03
CA VAL A 118 -14.31 7.45 -16.52
C VAL A 118 -14.05 8.94 -16.62
N GLU A 119 -14.93 9.68 -17.28
CA GLU A 119 -14.78 11.09 -17.61
C GLU A 119 -15.58 11.98 -16.66
N GLU A 120 -16.84 11.61 -16.41
CA GLU A 120 -17.79 12.34 -15.59
C GLU A 120 -18.53 11.42 -14.64
N LEU A 121 -18.93 11.96 -13.49
CA LEU A 121 -19.74 11.28 -12.48
C LEU A 121 -20.89 12.20 -12.05
N ALA A 122 -22.09 11.68 -12.03
CA ALA A 122 -23.27 12.31 -11.46
C ALA A 122 -23.83 11.41 -10.34
N PHE A 123 -24.13 12.01 -9.20
CA PHE A 123 -24.55 11.31 -7.98
C PHE A 123 -26.02 11.60 -7.72
N GLU A 124 -26.81 10.55 -7.73
CA GLU A 124 -28.25 10.58 -7.41
C GLU A 124 -28.49 9.84 -6.08
N ASP A 125 -29.67 9.95 -5.52
CA ASP A 125 -29.97 9.33 -4.21
C ASP A 125 -29.91 7.80 -4.26
N ASP A 126 -30.37 7.19 -5.37
CA ASP A 126 -30.49 5.74 -5.53
C ASP A 126 -29.45 5.11 -6.47
N HIS A 127 -28.65 5.93 -7.19
CA HIS A 127 -27.68 5.44 -8.15
C HIS A 127 -26.59 6.48 -8.47
N VAL A 128 -25.58 6.04 -9.21
CA VAL A 128 -24.57 6.91 -9.82
C VAL A 128 -24.59 6.71 -11.33
N THR A 129 -24.51 7.80 -12.08
CA THR A 129 -24.32 7.78 -13.54
C THR A 129 -22.89 8.18 -13.85
N ALA A 130 -22.19 7.39 -14.65
CA ALA A 130 -20.84 7.66 -15.12
C ALA A 130 -20.82 7.80 -16.65
N LEU A 131 -19.98 8.71 -17.14
CA LEU A 131 -19.62 8.75 -18.56
C LEU A 131 -18.33 7.93 -18.74
N VAL A 132 -18.41 6.82 -19.47
CA VAL A 132 -17.33 5.87 -19.71
C VAL A 132 -17.13 5.75 -21.20
N GLU A 133 -16.02 6.29 -21.72
CA GLU A 133 -15.73 6.34 -23.17
C GLU A 133 -16.93 6.85 -24.02
N GLY A 134 -17.52 7.96 -23.62
CA GLY A 134 -18.65 8.56 -24.33
C GLY A 134 -19.98 7.83 -24.12
N SER A 135 -20.02 6.69 -23.44
CA SER A 135 -21.23 5.91 -23.12
C SER A 135 -21.67 6.13 -21.67
N ARG A 136 -22.98 6.31 -21.45
CA ARG A 136 -23.51 6.43 -20.08
C ARG A 136 -23.74 5.07 -19.44
N VAL A 137 -23.16 4.89 -18.26
CA VAL A 137 -23.33 3.73 -17.38
C VAL A 137 -24.07 4.17 -16.13
N ARG A 138 -25.12 3.46 -15.75
CA ARG A 138 -25.84 3.61 -14.48
C ARG A 138 -25.48 2.44 -13.57
N ALA A 139 -25.03 2.76 -12.37
CA ALA A 139 -24.71 1.78 -11.33
C ALA A 139 -25.42 2.11 -10.03
N SER A 140 -25.89 1.09 -9.30
CA SER A 140 -26.48 1.27 -7.96
C SER A 140 -25.44 1.72 -6.95
N TYR A 141 -24.18 1.29 -7.13
CA TYR A 141 -23.04 1.64 -6.29
C TYR A 141 -21.82 2.03 -7.12
N LEU A 142 -21.02 2.95 -6.58
CA LEU A 142 -19.72 3.34 -7.14
C LEU A 142 -18.61 3.00 -6.15
N ILE A 143 -17.60 2.26 -6.62
CA ILE A 143 -16.38 2.00 -5.86
C ILE A 143 -15.23 2.81 -6.47
N GLY A 144 -14.68 3.76 -5.72
CA GLY A 144 -13.49 4.52 -6.10
C GLY A 144 -12.22 3.76 -5.68
N ALA A 145 -11.55 3.15 -6.66
CA ALA A 145 -10.28 2.43 -6.52
C ALA A 145 -9.19 3.00 -7.43
N ASP A 146 -9.37 4.24 -7.89
CA ASP A 146 -8.57 4.92 -8.91
C ASP A 146 -7.27 5.56 -8.38
N GLY A 147 -6.88 5.20 -7.15
CA GLY A 147 -5.58 5.46 -6.56
C GLY A 147 -5.41 6.89 -6.03
N ALA A 148 -4.16 7.25 -5.71
CA ALA A 148 -3.79 8.50 -5.02
C ALA A 148 -4.19 9.80 -5.74
N ASN A 149 -4.45 9.75 -7.04
CA ASN A 149 -4.79 10.90 -7.88
C ASN A 149 -6.15 10.71 -8.60
N GLY A 150 -7.00 9.87 -8.03
CA GLY A 150 -8.26 9.47 -8.62
C GLY A 150 -9.27 10.60 -8.82
N LEU A 151 -10.24 10.37 -9.68
CA LEU A 151 -11.36 11.26 -9.96
C LEU A 151 -12.45 11.10 -8.89
N VAL A 152 -12.74 9.84 -8.49
CA VAL A 152 -13.92 9.49 -7.70
C VAL A 152 -13.95 10.24 -6.37
N ALA A 153 -12.85 10.23 -5.62
CA ALA A 153 -12.78 10.92 -4.32
C ALA A 153 -13.12 12.42 -4.45
N ARG A 154 -12.54 13.09 -5.45
CA ARG A 154 -12.79 14.54 -5.67
C ARG A 154 -14.22 14.81 -6.09
N SER A 155 -14.75 14.02 -7.03
CA SER A 155 -16.12 14.19 -7.52
C SER A 155 -17.16 13.93 -6.44
N ALA A 156 -16.90 13.00 -5.52
CA ALA A 156 -17.77 12.71 -4.38
C ALA A 156 -17.60 13.70 -3.21
N GLY A 157 -16.67 14.67 -3.29
CA GLY A 157 -16.36 15.58 -2.17
C GLY A 157 -15.73 14.85 -0.99
N LEU A 158 -14.91 13.84 -1.26
CA LEU A 158 -14.15 13.04 -0.30
C LEU A 158 -12.65 13.32 -0.43
N GLY A 159 -11.88 12.91 0.58
CA GLY A 159 -10.41 13.01 0.56
C GLY A 159 -9.82 14.18 1.34
N ASP A 160 -10.65 14.99 1.98
CA ASP A 160 -10.15 15.97 2.97
C ASP A 160 -9.56 15.22 4.18
N GLY A 161 -8.42 15.71 4.68
CA GLY A 161 -7.70 15.04 5.79
C GLY A 161 -6.71 13.96 5.35
N ILE A 162 -6.49 13.78 4.04
CA ILE A 162 -5.43 12.90 3.53
C ILE A 162 -4.09 13.65 3.51
N VAL A 163 -3.14 13.17 4.31
CA VAL A 163 -1.74 13.60 4.30
C VAL A 163 -1.02 12.88 3.15
N ARG A 164 -0.13 13.58 2.45
CA ARG A 164 0.57 13.00 1.31
C ARG A 164 2.06 12.88 1.57
N GLY A 165 2.57 11.66 1.44
CA GLY A 165 3.97 11.38 1.17
C GLY A 165 4.23 11.29 -0.33
N ILE A 166 5.50 11.15 -0.68
CA ILE A 166 5.96 10.93 -2.04
C ILE A 166 7.13 9.96 -2.02
N ALA A 167 7.18 9.07 -2.99
CA ALA A 167 8.29 8.16 -3.21
C ALA A 167 8.84 8.31 -4.63
N LEU A 168 10.11 8.02 -4.80
CA LEU A 168 10.81 7.88 -6.06
C LEU A 168 11.56 6.57 -6.02
N GLU A 169 11.42 5.75 -7.06
CA GLU A 169 12.11 4.47 -7.17
C GLU A 169 12.68 4.25 -8.56
N GLY A 170 13.63 3.34 -8.67
CA GLY A 170 14.18 2.86 -9.94
C GLY A 170 14.64 1.42 -9.79
N ASN A 171 14.88 0.76 -10.89
CA ASN A 171 15.26 -0.63 -10.98
C ASN A 171 16.73 -0.75 -11.38
N VAL A 172 17.45 -1.73 -10.81
CA VAL A 172 18.81 -2.09 -11.22
C VAL A 172 18.81 -3.57 -11.60
N PRO A 173 19.06 -3.91 -12.88
CA PRO A 173 19.13 -5.30 -13.33
C PRO A 173 20.18 -6.10 -12.55
N TRP A 174 19.92 -7.39 -12.31
CA TRP A 174 20.86 -8.24 -11.58
C TRP A 174 22.23 -8.37 -12.27
N GLY A 175 22.35 -8.03 -13.56
CA GLY A 175 23.63 -7.98 -14.25
C GLY A 175 24.56 -6.84 -13.80
N GLU A 176 23.98 -5.77 -13.24
CA GLU A 176 24.70 -4.58 -12.76
C GLU A 176 24.94 -4.60 -11.24
N LEU A 177 24.46 -5.61 -10.54
CA LEU A 177 24.49 -5.74 -9.08
C LEU A 177 24.78 -7.18 -8.67
N ASP A 178 25.69 -7.38 -7.71
CA ASP A 178 25.82 -8.68 -7.05
C ASP A 178 24.52 -9.03 -6.31
N PRO A 179 23.76 -10.04 -6.75
CA PRO A 179 22.47 -10.34 -6.16
C PRO A 179 22.54 -10.97 -4.77
N ARG A 180 23.68 -11.57 -4.39
CA ARG A 180 23.82 -12.38 -3.16
C ARG A 180 23.39 -11.68 -1.88
N PRO A 181 23.69 -10.37 -1.65
CA PRO A 181 23.25 -9.69 -0.44
C PRO A 181 21.76 -9.34 -0.41
N TYR A 182 21.05 -9.47 -1.53
CA TYR A 182 19.71 -8.90 -1.71
C TYR A 182 18.60 -9.93 -1.95
N ARG A 183 18.86 -11.06 -2.60
CA ARG A 183 17.83 -12.00 -3.08
C ARG A 183 16.81 -12.43 -2.05
N GLU A 184 17.20 -12.65 -0.81
CA GLU A 184 16.31 -13.08 0.30
C GLU A 184 16.15 -11.98 1.36
N THR A 185 16.62 -10.77 1.04
CA THR A 185 16.79 -9.70 2.02
C THR A 185 16.10 -8.42 1.59
N ALA A 186 15.27 -7.87 2.46
CA ALA A 186 14.80 -6.50 2.33
C ALA A 186 15.71 -5.56 3.12
N TRP A 187 16.28 -4.57 2.44
CA TRP A 187 17.09 -3.52 3.06
C TRP A 187 16.25 -2.27 3.29
N VAL A 188 16.37 -1.69 4.49
CA VAL A 188 15.69 -0.46 4.88
C VAL A 188 16.69 0.52 5.50
N GLU A 189 16.75 1.73 4.94
CA GLU A 189 17.65 2.81 5.34
C GLU A 189 16.90 3.89 6.11
N LEU A 190 17.05 3.93 7.43
CA LEU A 190 16.37 4.89 8.29
C LEU A 190 17.16 6.21 8.41
N GLY A 191 16.43 7.32 8.53
CA GLY A 191 17.02 8.64 8.78
C GLY A 191 17.84 9.19 7.60
N VAL A 192 17.50 8.79 6.39
CA VAL A 192 18.15 9.23 5.14
C VAL A 192 17.30 10.18 4.34
N VAL A 193 15.98 10.16 4.55
CA VAL A 193 15.01 11.10 3.96
C VAL A 193 14.11 11.62 5.08
N PRO A 194 13.87 12.93 5.17
CA PRO A 194 12.89 13.47 6.10
C PRO A 194 11.50 12.90 5.86
N GLY A 195 10.89 12.38 6.91
CA GLY A 195 9.57 11.77 6.83
C GLY A 195 9.53 10.42 6.14
N GLY A 196 10.67 9.71 6.08
CA GLY A 196 10.66 8.42 5.44
C GLY A 196 11.94 7.61 5.56
N TYR A 197 12.18 6.81 4.53
CA TYR A 197 13.31 5.87 4.48
C TYR A 197 13.70 5.56 3.03
N GLY A 198 14.85 4.91 2.86
CA GLY A 198 15.25 4.28 1.61
C GLY A 198 15.09 2.76 1.70
N TRP A 199 14.94 2.11 0.55
CA TRP A 199 14.86 0.64 0.48
C TRP A 199 15.63 0.09 -0.72
N VAL A 200 16.03 -1.19 -0.58
CA VAL A 200 16.47 -2.05 -1.68
C VAL A 200 15.77 -3.38 -1.53
N PHE A 201 14.90 -3.70 -2.49
CA PHE A 201 14.06 -4.89 -2.46
C PHE A 201 14.29 -5.76 -3.70
N PRO A 202 14.40 -7.08 -3.55
CA PRO A 202 14.59 -7.97 -4.69
C PRO A 202 13.29 -8.11 -5.51
N LYS A 203 13.48 -8.21 -6.82
CA LYS A 203 12.46 -8.61 -7.80
C LYS A 203 13.01 -9.75 -8.66
N GLY A 204 12.21 -10.34 -9.53
CA GLY A 204 12.59 -11.45 -10.39
C GLY A 204 13.89 -11.20 -11.16
N ASP A 205 13.95 -10.09 -11.88
CA ASP A 205 15.02 -9.75 -12.81
C ASP A 205 15.88 -8.55 -12.37
N HIS A 206 15.53 -7.87 -11.26
CA HIS A 206 16.20 -6.66 -10.79
C HIS A 206 16.10 -6.46 -9.28
N ALA A 207 16.88 -5.52 -8.75
CA ALA A 207 16.64 -4.92 -7.45
C ALA A 207 15.87 -3.60 -7.63
N ASN A 208 14.79 -3.41 -6.88
CA ASN A 208 14.08 -2.14 -6.82
C ASN A 208 14.68 -1.29 -5.70
N LEU A 209 15.23 -0.14 -6.07
CA LEU A 209 15.75 0.86 -5.14
C LEU A 209 14.78 2.02 -5.07
N GLY A 210 14.50 2.49 -3.85
CA GLY A 210 13.64 3.65 -3.72
C GLY A 210 13.86 4.43 -2.45
N VAL A 211 13.32 5.63 -2.44
CA VAL A 211 13.30 6.56 -1.32
C VAL A 211 11.93 7.18 -1.21
N GLY A 212 11.42 7.31 0.00
CA GLY A 212 10.14 7.98 0.25
C GLY A 212 10.24 8.92 1.43
N GLY A 213 9.39 9.94 1.45
CA GLY A 213 9.34 10.94 2.51
C GLY A 213 8.09 11.81 2.42
N TRP A 214 8.09 12.94 3.13
CA TRP A 214 7.00 13.91 3.04
C TRP A 214 6.93 14.55 1.67
N LEU A 215 5.74 14.98 1.25
CA LEU A 215 5.51 15.58 -0.08
C LEU A 215 6.49 16.72 -0.40
N GLY A 216 6.87 17.54 0.58
CA GLY A 216 7.84 18.62 0.44
C GLY A 216 9.26 18.17 0.07
N GLU A 217 9.59 16.89 0.23
CA GLU A 217 10.88 16.33 -0.18
C GLU A 217 10.94 15.97 -1.68
N GLY A 218 9.82 16.07 -2.40
CA GLY A 218 9.73 15.74 -3.83
C GLY A 218 10.91 16.26 -4.67
N PRO A 219 11.28 17.56 -4.61
CA PRO A 219 12.39 18.11 -5.38
C PRO A 219 13.77 17.50 -5.05
N ARG A 220 13.93 16.90 -3.87
CA ARG A 220 15.19 16.32 -3.40
C ARG A 220 15.27 14.80 -3.56
N LEU A 221 14.17 14.12 -3.88
CA LEU A 221 14.13 12.66 -3.90
C LEU A 221 15.14 12.06 -4.89
N ARG A 222 15.38 12.70 -6.03
CA ARG A 222 16.40 12.22 -6.99
C ARG A 222 17.79 12.19 -6.34
N ALA A 223 18.19 13.22 -5.65
CA ALA A 223 19.47 13.27 -4.95
C ALA A 223 19.55 12.23 -3.81
N HIS A 224 18.45 11.98 -3.10
CA HIS A 224 18.38 10.92 -2.10
C HIS A 224 18.49 9.54 -2.72
N LEU A 225 17.83 9.28 -3.86
CA LEU A 225 17.90 8.01 -4.59
C LEU A 225 19.31 7.75 -5.12
N ASP A 226 19.94 8.75 -5.74
CA ASP A 226 21.31 8.66 -6.23
C ASP A 226 22.30 8.38 -5.09
N ARG A 227 22.06 8.99 -3.93
CA ARG A 227 22.86 8.70 -2.73
C ARG A 227 22.65 7.28 -2.23
N LEU A 228 21.41 6.80 -2.20
CA LEU A 228 21.10 5.43 -1.82
C LEU A 228 21.85 4.45 -2.72
N ALA A 229 21.81 4.64 -4.04
CA ALA A 229 22.51 3.80 -5.00
C ALA A 229 24.02 3.74 -4.69
N ARG A 230 24.70 4.88 -4.57
CA ARG A 230 26.13 4.94 -4.22
C ARG A 230 26.47 4.27 -2.90
N MET A 231 25.57 4.31 -1.91
CA MET A 231 25.77 3.68 -0.61
C MET A 231 25.56 2.16 -0.62
N HIS A 232 25.10 1.64 -1.75
CA HIS A 232 25.02 0.23 -2.09
C HIS A 232 26.00 -0.17 -3.20
N ASP A 233 27.04 0.67 -3.42
CA ASP A 233 28.11 0.45 -4.41
C ASP A 233 27.57 0.36 -5.87
N LEU A 234 26.47 1.10 -6.15
CA LEU A 234 25.83 1.16 -7.46
C LEU A 234 26.05 2.52 -8.12
N ASP A 235 26.22 2.51 -9.43
CA ASP A 235 26.16 3.73 -10.22
C ASP A 235 24.70 4.21 -10.32
N PRO A 236 24.37 5.46 -9.91
CA PRO A 236 23.07 6.04 -10.14
C PRO A 236 22.64 6.07 -11.62
N GLY A 237 23.60 6.02 -12.55
CA GLY A 237 23.34 5.92 -14.00
C GLY A 237 22.78 4.56 -14.44
N ALA A 238 22.96 3.51 -13.64
CA ALA A 238 22.39 2.19 -13.88
C ALA A 238 20.92 2.06 -13.43
N LEU A 239 20.33 3.11 -12.83
CA LEU A 239 18.93 3.12 -12.44
C LEU A 239 18.03 3.28 -13.67
N GLU A 240 17.27 2.25 -13.97
CA GLU A 240 16.28 2.21 -15.02
C GLU A 240 14.87 2.54 -14.45
N ASP A 241 13.93 2.92 -15.31
CA ASP A 241 12.51 3.12 -14.99
C ASP A 241 12.24 4.01 -13.77
N VAL A 242 13.02 5.07 -13.60
CA VAL A 242 12.87 5.97 -12.43
C VAL A 242 11.52 6.68 -12.45
N ARG A 243 10.68 6.36 -11.46
CA ARG A 243 9.29 6.85 -11.38
C ARG A 243 8.92 7.27 -9.96
N GLY A 244 8.07 8.30 -9.87
CA GLY A 244 7.53 8.78 -8.60
C GLY A 244 6.08 8.38 -8.37
N HIS A 245 5.72 8.20 -7.10
CA HIS A 245 4.35 7.93 -6.71
C HIS A 245 3.98 8.67 -5.42
N ARG A 246 2.74 9.16 -5.33
CA ARG A 246 2.19 9.76 -4.12
C ARG A 246 1.70 8.67 -3.18
N LEU A 247 1.94 8.86 -1.88
CA LEU A 247 1.53 7.96 -0.82
C LEU A 247 0.44 8.66 0.02
N PRO A 248 -0.84 8.39 -0.24
CA PRO A 248 -1.94 9.02 0.48
C PRO A 248 -2.20 8.29 1.80
N MET A 249 -2.04 9.01 2.91
CA MET A 249 -2.21 8.52 4.27
C MET A 249 -3.33 9.29 4.96
N ARG A 250 -4.45 8.65 5.24
CA ARG A 250 -5.58 9.32 5.89
C ARG A 250 -5.31 9.56 7.38
N ARG A 251 -5.85 10.64 7.91
CA ARG A 251 -6.00 10.81 9.35
C ARG A 251 -7.18 9.98 9.84
N LEU A 252 -7.13 9.55 11.09
CA LEU A 252 -8.25 8.81 11.69
C LEU A 252 -9.53 9.66 11.63
N GLY A 253 -10.65 9.04 11.27
CA GLY A 253 -11.93 9.72 11.09
C GLY A 253 -12.09 10.44 9.75
N THR A 254 -11.13 10.37 8.82
CA THR A 254 -11.33 10.87 7.45
C THR A 254 -12.40 10.03 6.74
N PRO A 255 -13.47 10.63 6.19
CA PRO A 255 -14.51 9.89 5.50
C PRO A 255 -14.00 9.13 4.27
N ALA A 256 -14.46 7.89 4.09
CA ALA A 256 -14.19 7.02 2.95
C ALA A 256 -15.46 6.62 2.20
N ALA A 257 -16.62 7.13 2.61
CA ALA A 257 -17.89 6.86 1.96
C ALA A 257 -18.80 8.11 1.94
N ARG A 258 -19.66 8.17 0.92
CA ARG A 258 -20.74 9.15 0.83
C ARG A 258 -21.90 8.56 0.02
N GLY A 259 -23.04 8.33 0.68
CA GLY A 259 -24.17 7.66 0.07
C GLY A 259 -23.76 6.29 -0.52
N ARG A 260 -24.02 6.09 -1.80
CA ARG A 260 -23.67 4.85 -2.54
C ARG A 260 -22.26 4.84 -3.15
N THR A 261 -21.40 5.76 -2.74
CA THR A 261 -20.00 5.84 -3.19
C THR A 261 -19.06 5.47 -2.06
N LEU A 262 -18.25 4.42 -2.27
CA LEU A 262 -17.25 3.93 -1.31
C LEU A 262 -15.86 4.03 -1.93
N LEU A 263 -14.88 4.52 -1.15
CA LEU A 263 -13.47 4.58 -1.55
C LEU A 263 -12.68 3.44 -0.93
N VAL A 264 -11.78 2.83 -1.70
CA VAL A 264 -10.92 1.73 -1.25
C VAL A 264 -9.44 1.99 -1.56
N GLY A 265 -8.54 1.38 -0.81
CA GLY A 265 -7.09 1.49 -1.00
C GLY A 265 -6.58 2.93 -1.01
N ASP A 266 -5.68 3.24 -1.95
CA ASP A 266 -5.06 4.58 -2.08
C ASP A 266 -6.09 5.68 -2.32
N ALA A 267 -7.24 5.41 -2.95
CA ALA A 267 -8.28 6.40 -3.18
C ALA A 267 -8.93 6.85 -1.85
N ALA A 268 -8.99 5.97 -0.85
CA ALA A 268 -9.41 6.27 0.51
C ALA A 268 -8.25 6.75 1.42
N GLY A 269 -7.04 6.89 0.88
CA GLY A 269 -5.87 7.31 1.66
C GLY A 269 -5.37 6.25 2.64
N LEU A 270 -5.47 4.98 2.32
CA LEU A 270 -5.21 3.87 3.25
C LEU A 270 -3.76 3.35 3.24
N VAL A 271 -2.81 4.10 2.69
CA VAL A 271 -1.39 3.75 2.81
C VAL A 271 -0.96 3.82 4.28
N ASP A 272 -0.32 2.77 4.78
CA ASP A 272 0.20 2.75 6.15
C ASP A 272 1.26 3.84 6.35
N PRO A 273 1.12 4.70 7.36
CA PRO A 273 1.99 5.86 7.52
C PRO A 273 3.45 5.51 7.83
N LEU A 274 3.71 4.39 8.49
CA LEU A 274 5.07 3.99 8.88
C LEU A 274 5.79 3.25 7.76
N SER A 275 5.16 2.20 7.24
CA SER A 275 5.78 1.30 6.27
C SER A 275 5.61 1.76 4.82
N GLY A 276 4.62 2.61 4.53
CA GLY A 276 4.26 2.93 3.15
C GLY A 276 3.58 1.77 2.40
N ASP A 277 3.25 0.66 3.09
CA ASP A 277 2.46 -0.44 2.52
C ASP A 277 1.02 0.01 2.26
N GLY A 278 0.42 -0.50 1.21
CA GLY A 278 -0.97 -0.25 0.86
C GLY A 278 -1.68 -1.50 0.34
N ILE A 279 -0.95 -2.62 0.13
CA ILE A 279 -1.56 -3.84 -0.43
C ILE A 279 -2.46 -4.52 0.59
N TYR A 280 -2.04 -4.59 1.85
CA TYR A 280 -2.87 -5.10 2.94
C TYR A 280 -4.17 -4.30 3.08
N GLU A 281 -4.05 -2.99 3.16
CA GLU A 281 -5.19 -2.08 3.30
C GLU A 281 -6.10 -2.12 2.06
N ALA A 282 -5.51 -2.31 0.88
CA ALA A 282 -6.26 -2.49 -0.37
C ALA A 282 -7.15 -3.74 -0.32
N PHE A 283 -6.60 -4.88 0.10
CA PHE A 283 -7.37 -6.13 0.20
C PHE A 283 -8.46 -6.05 1.28
N VAL A 284 -8.11 -5.54 2.46
CA VAL A 284 -9.08 -5.39 3.56
C VAL A 284 -10.21 -4.45 3.17
N SER A 285 -9.90 -3.24 2.68
CA SER A 285 -10.93 -2.26 2.32
C SER A 285 -11.79 -2.75 1.15
N GLY A 286 -11.19 -3.44 0.18
CA GLY A 286 -11.91 -4.02 -0.95
C GLY A 286 -12.95 -5.05 -0.51
N ARG A 287 -12.59 -5.95 0.40
CA ARG A 287 -13.53 -6.92 0.98
C ARG A 287 -14.65 -6.23 1.77
N LEU A 288 -14.29 -5.28 2.66
CA LEU A 288 -15.29 -4.59 3.48
C LEU A 288 -16.27 -3.75 2.65
N ALA A 289 -15.80 -3.14 1.56
CA ALA A 289 -16.66 -2.43 0.63
C ALA A 289 -17.63 -3.39 -0.09
N ALA A 290 -17.14 -4.56 -0.50
CA ALA A 290 -17.97 -5.58 -1.10
C ALA A 290 -19.02 -6.10 -0.10
N ASP A 291 -18.65 -6.39 1.15
CA ASP A 291 -19.54 -6.84 2.21
C ASP A 291 -20.68 -5.82 2.45
N ALA A 292 -20.35 -4.52 2.50
CA ALA A 292 -21.32 -3.44 2.69
C ALA A 292 -22.31 -3.30 1.51
N VAL A 293 -21.80 -3.44 0.28
CA VAL A 293 -22.65 -3.39 -0.93
C VAL A 293 -23.56 -4.60 -1.03
N LEU A 294 -23.04 -5.81 -0.81
CA LEU A 294 -23.83 -7.05 -0.89
C LEU A 294 -24.91 -7.12 0.18
N SER A 295 -24.73 -6.45 1.29
CA SER A 295 -25.71 -6.34 2.37
C SER A 295 -26.70 -5.18 2.19
N ASP A 296 -26.52 -4.33 1.17
CA ASP A 296 -27.22 -3.05 0.94
C ASP A 296 -27.17 -2.11 2.16
N LEU A 297 -26.02 -2.08 2.85
CA LEU A 297 -25.73 -1.29 4.05
C LEU A 297 -24.45 -0.46 3.88
N PRO A 298 -24.40 0.47 2.89
CA PRO A 298 -23.20 1.24 2.62
C PRO A 298 -22.75 2.10 3.81
N GLU A 299 -23.66 2.51 4.68
CA GLU A 299 -23.40 3.26 5.92
C GLU A 299 -22.55 2.48 6.93
N HIS A 300 -22.55 1.15 6.87
CA HIS A 300 -21.73 0.30 7.75
C HIS A 300 -20.26 0.23 7.30
N TYR A 301 -19.93 0.63 6.07
CA TYR A 301 -18.59 0.53 5.54
C TYR A 301 -17.57 1.28 6.39
N GLU A 302 -17.83 2.53 6.75
CA GLU A 302 -16.88 3.33 7.53
C GLU A 302 -16.62 2.76 8.93
N ALA A 303 -17.68 2.29 9.60
CA ALA A 303 -17.56 1.65 10.90
C ALA A 303 -16.71 0.37 10.82
N SER A 304 -16.96 -0.46 9.80
CA SER A 304 -16.20 -1.69 9.54
C SER A 304 -14.74 -1.40 9.21
N LEU A 305 -14.48 -0.38 8.36
CA LEU A 305 -13.14 0.07 8.00
C LEU A 305 -12.35 0.56 9.23
N SER A 306 -12.99 1.38 10.06
CA SER A 306 -12.41 1.88 11.31
C SER A 306 -12.12 0.76 12.29
N ALA A 307 -13.04 -0.17 12.47
CA ALA A 307 -12.85 -1.34 13.34
C ALA A 307 -11.65 -2.21 12.90
N ALA A 308 -11.47 -2.39 11.58
CA ALA A 308 -10.41 -3.20 11.02
C ALA A 308 -9.03 -2.52 11.04
N LEU A 309 -8.96 -1.22 10.71
CA LEU A 309 -7.68 -0.56 10.39
C LEU A 309 -7.23 0.52 11.37
N ASP A 310 -8.14 1.23 12.06
CA ASP A 310 -7.77 2.45 12.79
C ASP A 310 -6.83 2.19 13.97
N ARG A 311 -6.97 1.06 14.65
CA ARG A 311 -6.07 0.69 15.77
C ARG A 311 -4.63 0.53 15.29
N HIS A 312 -4.44 -0.09 14.13
CA HIS A 312 -3.13 -0.26 13.52
C HIS A 312 -2.60 1.08 12.98
N ALA A 313 -3.40 1.81 12.22
CA ALA A 313 -3.06 3.12 11.68
C ALA A 313 -2.65 4.11 12.78
N ALA A 314 -3.36 4.13 13.92
CA ALA A 314 -3.00 4.94 15.08
C ALA A 314 -1.61 4.60 15.65
N ALA A 315 -1.26 3.30 15.68
CA ALA A 315 0.07 2.86 16.12
C ALA A 315 1.14 3.25 15.09
N SER A 316 0.86 3.08 13.79
CA SER A 316 1.75 3.47 12.71
C SER A 316 2.00 4.98 12.68
N TRP A 317 0.99 5.83 12.87
CA TRP A 317 1.17 7.28 13.03
C TRP A 317 2.08 7.65 14.21
N LYS A 318 1.94 6.97 15.36
CA LYS A 318 2.82 7.17 16.51
C LYS A 318 4.26 6.75 16.19
N ALA A 319 4.43 5.57 15.61
CA ALA A 319 5.75 5.05 15.22
C ALA A 319 6.41 5.94 14.17
N LYS A 320 5.65 6.44 13.19
CA LYS A 320 6.08 7.41 12.18
C LYS A 320 6.69 8.66 12.81
N ARG A 321 5.99 9.31 13.75
CA ARG A 321 6.50 10.49 14.46
C ARG A 321 7.82 10.19 15.19
N ALA A 322 7.91 9.04 15.85
CA ALA A 322 9.15 8.63 16.51
C ALA A 322 10.29 8.40 15.51
N ALA A 323 10.01 7.73 14.39
CA ALA A 323 11.00 7.43 13.36
C ALA A 323 11.52 8.70 12.66
N ASP A 324 10.66 9.64 12.36
CA ASP A 324 11.03 10.89 11.73
C ASP A 324 11.97 11.72 12.61
N ARG A 325 11.64 11.83 13.90
CA ARG A 325 12.39 12.69 14.82
C ARG A 325 13.60 12.00 15.45
N TYR A 326 13.49 10.68 15.68
CA TYR A 326 14.47 9.91 16.45
C TYR A 326 14.85 8.60 15.73
N PRO A 327 15.31 8.62 14.45
CA PRO A 327 15.59 7.40 13.69
C PRO A 327 16.66 6.52 14.36
N ARG A 328 17.64 7.13 15.04
CA ARG A 328 18.65 6.40 15.82
C ARG A 328 18.04 5.65 17.00
N ALA A 329 17.09 6.26 17.72
CA ALA A 329 16.41 5.61 18.84
C ALA A 329 15.56 4.42 18.34
N CYS A 330 14.87 4.59 17.21
CA CYS A 330 14.12 3.50 16.57
C CYS A 330 15.06 2.36 16.16
N PHE A 331 16.20 2.65 15.55
CA PHE A 331 17.22 1.66 15.21
C PHE A 331 17.71 0.88 16.44
N TRP A 332 18.00 1.57 17.54
CA TRP A 332 18.44 0.92 18.79
C TRP A 332 17.33 0.08 19.42
N ALA A 333 16.08 0.53 19.33
CA ALA A 333 14.93 -0.23 19.83
C ALA A 333 14.75 -1.56 19.08
N VAL A 334 14.96 -1.58 17.75
CA VAL A 334 14.86 -2.81 16.95
C VAL A 334 15.91 -3.86 17.35
N ARG A 335 17.06 -3.43 17.87
CA ARG A 335 18.09 -4.33 18.40
C ARG A 335 17.73 -4.96 19.74
N ALA A 336 16.74 -4.40 20.44
CA ALA A 336 16.35 -4.93 21.74
C ALA A 336 15.64 -6.30 21.59
N PRO A 337 15.87 -7.21 22.56
CA PRO A 337 15.23 -8.54 22.54
C PRO A 337 13.72 -8.47 22.35
N GLY A 338 13.19 -9.28 21.46
CA GLY A 338 11.76 -9.42 21.19
C GLY A 338 11.16 -8.35 20.28
N VAL A 339 11.81 -7.21 20.02
CA VAL A 339 11.24 -6.17 19.14
C VAL A 339 11.21 -6.65 17.69
N PHE A 340 12.27 -7.28 17.21
CA PHE A 340 12.24 -7.88 15.88
C PHE A 340 11.18 -8.95 15.74
N ALA A 341 11.03 -9.83 16.75
CA ALA A 341 9.96 -10.84 16.75
C ALA A 341 8.57 -10.21 16.69
N ALA A 342 8.37 -9.03 17.31
CA ALA A 342 7.12 -8.29 17.19
C ALA A 342 6.93 -7.72 15.78
N ILE A 343 7.98 -7.16 15.15
CA ILE A 343 7.95 -6.69 13.77
C ILE A 343 7.64 -7.85 12.82
N ALA A 344 8.35 -8.97 12.96
CA ALA A 344 8.12 -10.18 12.16
C ALA A 344 6.68 -10.71 12.33
N GLY A 345 6.18 -10.73 13.56
CA GLY A 345 4.81 -11.14 13.85
C GLY A 345 3.75 -10.22 13.21
N LEU A 346 4.00 -8.90 13.18
CA LEU A 346 3.14 -7.96 12.47
C LEU A 346 3.18 -8.16 10.95
N LEU A 347 4.37 -8.39 10.39
CA LEU A 347 4.53 -8.65 8.94
C LEU A 347 3.86 -9.96 8.52
N ARG A 348 3.92 -11.00 9.34
CA ARG A 348 3.27 -12.29 9.05
C ARG A 348 1.77 -12.31 9.32
N GLY A 349 1.27 -11.37 10.14
CA GLY A 349 -0.11 -11.37 10.61
C GLY A 349 -0.34 -12.20 11.87
N ASP A 350 0.74 -12.71 12.53
CA ASP A 350 0.65 -13.40 13.84
C ASP A 350 0.21 -12.42 14.94
N LEU A 351 0.46 -11.14 14.74
CA LEU A 351 0.05 -10.05 15.62
C LEU A 351 -0.79 -9.04 14.80
N ALA A 352 -1.97 -8.73 15.27
CA ALA A 352 -2.80 -7.69 14.68
C ALA A 352 -2.33 -6.29 15.07
N HIS A 353 -1.65 -6.15 16.23
CA HIS A 353 -1.28 -4.85 16.78
C HIS A 353 0.02 -4.93 17.62
N PRO A 354 0.89 -3.89 17.61
CA PRO A 354 2.12 -3.88 18.42
C PRO A 354 1.92 -4.08 19.94
N GLY A 355 0.72 -3.78 20.45
CA GLY A 355 0.37 -4.00 21.87
C GLY A 355 0.27 -5.47 22.28
N GLU A 356 0.17 -6.38 21.32
CA GLU A 356 0.14 -7.84 21.54
C GLU A 356 1.54 -8.44 21.67
N ALA A 357 2.58 -7.63 21.44
CA ALA A 357 3.96 -8.06 21.54
C ALA A 357 4.30 -8.68 22.91
N ARG A 358 5.19 -9.68 22.89
CA ARG A 358 5.64 -10.37 24.10
C ARG A 358 6.23 -9.41 25.13
N ARG A 359 6.22 -9.77 26.41
CA ARG A 359 6.65 -8.91 27.54
C ARG A 359 8.03 -8.26 27.32
N LEU A 360 8.99 -8.97 26.72
CA LEU A 360 10.35 -8.46 26.45
C LEU A 360 10.40 -7.29 25.46
N ALA A 361 9.48 -7.22 24.49
CA ALA A 361 9.41 -6.11 23.53
C ALA A 361 8.74 -4.86 24.11
N ARG A 362 7.95 -4.98 25.17
CA ARG A 362 7.14 -3.88 25.72
C ARG A 362 7.94 -2.68 26.24
N PRO A 363 9.08 -2.85 26.98
CA PRO A 363 9.84 -1.69 27.46
C PRO A 363 10.38 -0.80 26.33
N PRO A 364 11.12 -1.32 25.32
CA PRO A 364 11.60 -0.47 24.23
C PRO A 364 10.46 0.14 23.41
N LEU A 365 9.34 -0.58 23.17
CA LEU A 365 8.17 -0.04 22.50
C LEU A 365 7.49 1.07 23.32
N ARG A 366 7.48 0.99 24.65
CA ARG A 366 7.02 2.10 25.51
C ARG A 366 7.91 3.34 25.41
N VAL A 367 9.23 3.16 25.33
CA VAL A 367 10.15 4.28 25.12
C VAL A 367 9.85 4.95 23.80
N LEU A 368 9.71 4.22 22.71
CA LEU A 368 9.32 4.77 21.39
C LEU A 368 7.97 5.48 21.45
N SER A 369 6.99 4.91 22.15
CA SER A 369 5.68 5.55 22.34
C SER A 369 5.76 6.87 23.14
N ARG A 370 6.67 6.97 24.12
CA ARG A 370 6.92 8.24 24.85
C ARG A 370 7.60 9.26 23.94
N LEU A 371 8.63 8.88 23.19
CA LEU A 371 9.28 9.73 22.19
C LEU A 371 8.29 10.25 21.15
N ALA A 372 7.37 9.42 20.69
CA ALA A 372 6.32 9.82 19.77
C ALA A 372 5.35 10.88 20.33
N ARG A 373 5.13 10.91 21.65
CA ARG A 373 4.26 11.93 22.28
C ARG A 373 4.91 13.32 22.35
N ILE A 374 6.24 13.37 22.55
CA ILE A 374 7.00 14.63 22.63
C ILE A 374 7.50 15.08 21.27
N ALA A 375 7.43 14.24 20.24
CA ALA A 375 7.75 14.63 18.88
C ALA A 375 6.68 15.60 18.34
N PRO A 376 7.07 16.62 17.56
CA PRO A 376 6.12 17.53 16.95
C PRO A 376 5.14 16.76 16.06
N PRO A 377 3.93 17.29 15.84
CA PRO A 377 3.00 16.70 14.89
C PRO A 377 3.64 16.60 13.51
N VAL A 378 3.34 15.54 12.80
CA VAL A 378 3.71 15.39 11.39
C VAL A 378 2.74 16.20 10.51
N PRO A 379 3.15 16.60 9.32
CA PRO A 379 2.37 17.44 8.40
C PRO A 379 0.93 16.99 8.18
#